data_04ca547f67b4f4caccbad7fb6c51749c
#
_entry.id   04ca547f67b4f4caccbad7fb6c51749c
#
_cell.length_a   1.000
_cell.length_b   1.000
_cell.length_c   1.000
_cell.angle_alpha   90.00
_cell.angle_beta   90.00
_cell.angle_gamma   90.00
#
_symmetry.space_group_name_H-M   'P 1'
#
loop_
_entity.id
_entity.type
_entity.pdbx_description
1 polymer ?
#
loop_
_entity_poly.entity_id
_entity_poly.type
_entity_poly.pdbx_seq_one_letter_code
_entity_poly.pdbx_strand_id
1 'polypeptide(L)'
;MVEENRIRRAWESSHDFNPSAGLEKIEATLLAINAADDERNPAETGITDAAMKRIRNGKLYLIPASTETRGHLTTGNAKFYAKQLQELLQTAPRRTM
;
A
#
# COMPACT_ATOMS: atom_id res chain seq x y z
N MET A 1 -31.39 -14.67 3.10
CA MET A 1 -30.75 -15.74 2.36
C MET A 1 -29.29 -15.85 2.72
N VAL A 2 -28.74 -17.05 2.58
CA VAL A 2 -27.37 -17.34 3.05
C VAL A 2 -26.32 -16.46 2.38
N GLU A 3 -26.43 -16.24 1.06
CA GLU A 3 -25.50 -15.40 0.30
C GLU A 3 -25.51 -13.95 0.77
N GLU A 4 -26.69 -13.38 0.96
CA GLU A 4 -26.82 -12.00 1.41
C GLU A 4 -26.23 -11.82 2.81
N ASN A 5 -26.44 -12.81 3.69
CA ASN A 5 -25.90 -12.76 5.04
C ASN A 5 -24.38 -12.85 5.03
N ARG A 6 -23.79 -13.65 4.13
CA ARG A 6 -22.35 -13.77 4.00
C ARG A 6 -21.73 -12.45 3.55
N ILE A 7 -22.32 -11.82 2.54
CA ILE A 7 -21.85 -10.54 2.02
C ILE A 7 -21.93 -9.45 3.09
N ARG A 8 -23.06 -9.41 3.80
CA ARG A 8 -23.24 -8.43 4.87
C ARG A 8 -22.25 -8.63 6.00
N ARG A 9 -21.96 -9.87 6.41
CA ARG A 9 -20.99 -10.14 7.47
C ARG A 9 -19.59 -9.74 7.06
N ALA A 10 -19.22 -10.00 5.80
CA ALA A 10 -17.92 -9.58 5.28
C ALA A 10 -17.78 -8.06 5.29
N TRP A 11 -18.83 -7.36 4.88
CA TRP A 11 -18.85 -5.91 4.90
C TRP A 11 -18.79 -5.36 6.33
N GLU A 12 -19.61 -5.91 7.24
CA GLU A 12 -19.65 -5.46 8.63
C GLU A 12 -18.34 -5.73 9.35
N SER A 13 -17.65 -6.83 9.02
CA SER A 13 -16.35 -7.13 9.64
C SER A 13 -15.26 -6.12 9.27
N SER A 14 -15.42 -5.41 8.15
CA SER A 14 -14.41 -4.47 7.68
C SER A 14 -14.76 -3.00 7.92
N HIS A 15 -16.04 -2.68 8.21
CA HIS A 15 -16.44 -1.27 8.27
C HIS A 15 -15.79 -0.50 9.43
N ASP A 16 -15.42 -1.18 10.50
CA ASP A 16 -14.70 -0.58 11.63
C ASP A 16 -13.19 -0.66 11.47
N PHE A 17 -12.71 -1.24 10.35
CA PHE A 17 -11.29 -1.39 10.14
C PHE A 17 -10.66 -0.03 9.89
N ASN A 18 -9.82 0.40 10.83
CA ASN A 18 -9.10 1.65 10.71
C ASN A 18 -7.75 1.53 11.42
N PRO A 19 -6.68 1.14 10.70
CA PRO A 19 -5.37 0.98 11.31
C PRO A 19 -4.65 2.29 11.59
N SER A 20 -5.24 3.43 11.24
CA SER A 20 -4.62 4.73 11.31
C SER A 20 -4.01 5.03 12.69
N ALA A 21 -4.71 4.67 13.76
CA ALA A 21 -4.23 4.93 15.12
C ALA A 21 -3.02 4.09 15.51
N GLY A 22 -2.71 3.02 14.77
CA GLY A 22 -1.60 2.12 15.07
C GLY A 22 -0.38 2.27 14.17
N LEU A 23 -0.39 3.22 13.23
CA LEU A 23 0.70 3.34 12.24
C LEU A 23 2.06 3.60 12.89
N GLU A 24 2.11 4.40 13.95
CA GLU A 24 3.35 4.71 14.64
C GLU A 24 3.95 3.51 15.37
N LYS A 25 3.17 2.46 15.58
CA LYS A 25 3.61 1.24 16.25
C LYS A 25 4.30 0.26 15.31
N ILE A 26 4.24 0.51 14.00
CA ILE A 26 4.88 -0.37 13.02
C ILE A 26 6.39 -0.17 13.07
N GLU A 27 7.12 -1.25 13.36
CA GLU A 27 8.58 -1.23 13.44
C GLU A 27 9.24 -1.83 12.19
N ALA A 28 8.50 -2.65 11.44
CA ALA A 28 9.02 -3.28 10.24
C ALA A 28 9.39 -2.25 9.17
N THR A 29 10.37 -2.60 8.35
CA THR A 29 10.68 -1.82 7.14
C THR A 29 9.54 -2.03 6.15
N LEU A 30 8.92 -0.94 5.72
CA LEU A 30 7.73 -0.98 4.87
C LEU A 30 7.93 -0.12 3.64
N LEU A 31 7.75 -0.72 2.47
CA LEU A 31 7.70 0.00 1.20
C LEU A 31 6.28 -0.07 0.66
N ALA A 32 5.61 1.06 0.56
CA ALA A 32 4.33 1.15 -0.11
C ALA A 32 4.55 1.57 -1.57
N ILE A 33 3.87 0.91 -2.48
CA ILE A 33 3.98 1.18 -3.91
C ILE A 33 2.60 1.55 -4.44
N ASN A 34 2.49 2.69 -5.08
CA ASN A 34 1.25 3.17 -5.64
C ASN A 34 1.51 3.79 -7.00
N ALA A 35 0.55 3.73 -7.91
CA ALA A 35 0.65 4.40 -9.20
C ALA A 35 0.08 5.81 -9.09
N ALA A 36 0.76 6.77 -9.71
CA ALA A 36 0.32 8.17 -9.66
C ALA A 36 -1.05 8.37 -10.31
N ASP A 37 -1.40 7.51 -11.27
CA ASP A 37 -2.68 7.57 -11.97
C ASP A 37 -3.72 6.58 -11.43
N ASP A 38 -3.52 6.08 -10.21
CA ASP A 38 -4.46 5.15 -9.58
C ASP A 38 -5.75 5.88 -9.20
N GLU A 39 -6.87 5.52 -9.82
CA GLU A 39 -8.15 6.14 -9.61
C GLU A 39 -8.83 5.72 -8.30
N ARG A 40 -8.39 4.62 -7.69
CA ARG A 40 -8.93 4.13 -6.41
C ARG A 40 -8.17 4.68 -5.20
N ASN A 41 -6.92 5.05 -5.40
CA ASN A 41 -6.09 5.67 -4.36
C ASN A 41 -5.30 6.81 -4.99
N PRO A 42 -5.97 7.91 -5.36
CA PRO A 42 -5.31 9.00 -6.05
C PRO A 42 -4.23 9.67 -5.21
N ALA A 43 -3.09 9.93 -5.81
CA ALA A 43 -1.98 10.62 -5.13
C ALA A 43 -2.38 12.02 -4.64
N GLU A 44 -3.29 12.67 -5.35
CA GLU A 44 -3.75 14.03 -5.03
C GLU A 44 -4.41 14.13 -3.67
N THR A 45 -4.96 13.03 -3.14
CA THR A 45 -5.58 13.05 -1.81
C THR A 45 -4.55 13.20 -0.70
N GLY A 46 -3.30 12.80 -0.94
CA GLY A 46 -2.24 12.83 0.06
C GLY A 46 -2.39 11.86 1.21
N ILE A 47 -3.41 11.01 1.20
CA ILE A 47 -3.71 10.09 2.32
C ILE A 47 -2.60 9.10 2.54
N THR A 48 -2.14 8.43 1.47
CA THR A 48 -1.08 7.42 1.57
C THR A 48 0.25 8.07 1.95
N ASP A 49 0.59 9.20 1.36
CA ASP A 49 1.82 9.92 1.68
C ASP A 49 1.85 10.32 3.16
N ALA A 50 0.76 10.88 3.65
CA ALA A 50 0.65 11.28 5.05
C ALA A 50 0.76 10.07 5.99
N ALA A 51 0.10 8.95 5.64
CA ALA A 51 0.15 7.73 6.44
C ALA A 51 1.58 7.17 6.51
N MET A 52 2.28 7.14 5.37
CA MET A 52 3.64 6.59 5.31
C MET A 52 4.64 7.42 6.10
N LYS A 53 4.43 8.72 6.21
CA LYS A 53 5.29 9.59 7.03
C LYS A 53 5.18 9.29 8.53
N ARG A 54 4.10 8.67 8.97
CA ARG A 54 3.89 8.28 10.36
C ARG A 54 4.55 6.95 10.71
N ILE A 55 5.02 6.20 9.73
CA ILE A 55 5.67 4.90 9.93
C ILE A 55 7.18 5.12 9.94
N ARG A 56 7.84 4.75 11.06
CA ARG A 56 9.26 5.04 11.29
C ARG A 56 10.16 4.60 10.13
N ASN A 57 9.97 3.37 9.65
CA ASN A 57 10.78 2.79 8.57
C ASN A 57 9.96 2.63 7.31
N GLY A 58 9.07 3.58 7.04
CA GLY A 58 8.18 3.54 5.90
C GLY A 58 8.68 4.42 4.77
N LYS A 59 8.49 3.94 3.55
CA LYS A 59 8.74 4.70 2.32
C LYS A 59 7.59 4.50 1.37
N LEU A 60 7.27 5.54 0.62
CA LEU A 60 6.32 5.47 -0.47
C LEU A 60 7.06 5.61 -1.79
N TYR A 61 6.87 4.64 -2.68
CA TYR A 61 7.29 4.79 -4.07
C TYR A 61 6.06 5.02 -4.93
N LEU A 62 5.99 6.20 -5.52
CA LEU A 62 4.90 6.58 -6.40
C LEU A 62 5.35 6.38 -7.84
N ILE A 63 4.76 5.38 -8.53
CA ILE A 63 5.08 5.09 -9.92
C ILE A 63 4.57 6.24 -10.78
N PRO A 64 5.44 6.96 -11.54
CA PRO A 64 4.98 8.05 -12.38
C PRO A 64 4.00 7.58 -13.44
N ALA A 65 2.97 8.37 -13.69
CA ALA A 65 2.02 8.08 -14.74
C ALA A 65 2.71 8.12 -16.11
N SER A 66 2.39 7.17 -16.98
CA SER A 66 2.97 7.09 -18.31
C SER A 66 1.99 6.44 -19.28
N THR A 67 2.37 6.35 -20.55
CA THR A 67 1.55 5.66 -21.55
C THR A 67 1.44 4.15 -21.27
N GLU A 68 2.34 3.62 -20.44
CA GLU A 68 2.36 2.19 -20.11
C GLU A 68 1.63 1.88 -18.81
N THR A 69 1.37 2.87 -17.95
CA THR A 69 0.67 2.64 -16.70
C THR A 69 -0.83 2.44 -16.94
N ARG A 70 -1.47 1.72 -16.02
CA ARG A 70 -2.86 1.30 -16.14
C ARG A 70 -3.64 1.64 -14.87
N GLY A 71 -3.40 2.81 -14.29
CA GLY A 71 -4.10 3.23 -13.08
C GLY A 71 -3.91 2.22 -11.96
N HIS A 72 -5.01 1.81 -11.35
CA HIS A 72 -4.99 0.86 -10.24
C HIS A 72 -4.35 -0.49 -10.61
N LEU A 73 -4.36 -0.87 -11.88
CA LEU A 73 -3.82 -2.16 -12.33
C LEU A 73 -2.30 -2.12 -12.58
N THR A 74 -1.68 -0.96 -12.50
CA THR A 74 -0.24 -0.79 -12.78
C THR A 74 0.63 -1.70 -11.92
N THR A 75 0.27 -1.87 -10.65
CA THR A 75 1.06 -2.70 -9.71
C THR A 75 0.99 -4.20 -10.02
N GLY A 76 0.18 -4.60 -10.98
CA GLY A 76 0.18 -5.97 -11.50
C GLY A 76 1.39 -6.28 -12.38
N ASN A 77 2.20 -5.26 -12.74
CA ASN A 77 3.38 -5.46 -13.57
C ASN A 77 4.63 -5.03 -12.79
N ALA A 78 5.43 -6.01 -12.42
CA ALA A 78 6.60 -5.80 -11.57
C ALA A 78 7.66 -4.89 -12.17
N LYS A 79 7.68 -4.71 -13.50
CA LYS A 79 8.69 -3.86 -14.14
C LYS A 79 8.68 -2.42 -13.60
N PHE A 80 7.53 -1.96 -13.11
CA PHE A 80 7.39 -0.59 -12.61
C PHE A 80 8.03 -0.39 -11.23
N TYR A 81 8.31 -1.46 -10.49
CA TYR A 81 8.86 -1.34 -9.13
C TYR A 81 9.92 -2.38 -8.78
N ALA A 82 10.40 -3.17 -9.76
CA ALA A 82 11.37 -4.22 -9.48
C ALA A 82 12.64 -3.68 -8.82
N LYS A 83 13.12 -2.52 -9.26
CA LYS A 83 14.32 -1.90 -8.70
C LYS A 83 14.11 -1.51 -7.24
N GLN A 84 12.97 -0.91 -6.92
CA GLN A 84 12.63 -0.47 -5.57
C GLN A 84 12.48 -1.67 -4.64
N LEU A 85 11.86 -2.75 -5.12
CA LEU A 85 11.74 -3.98 -4.35
C LEU A 85 13.11 -4.59 -4.07
N GLN A 86 13.99 -4.60 -5.08
CA GLN A 86 15.34 -5.12 -4.91
C GLN A 86 16.10 -4.32 -3.85
N GLU A 87 16.00 -3.01 -3.89
CA GLU A 87 16.62 -2.15 -2.89
C GLU A 87 16.10 -2.44 -1.49
N LEU A 88 14.80 -2.65 -1.35
CA LEU A 88 14.20 -3.01 -0.07
C LEU A 88 14.79 -4.31 0.48
N LEU A 89 14.88 -5.33 -0.37
CA LEU A 89 15.41 -6.64 0.04
C LEU A 89 16.88 -6.58 0.40
N GLN A 90 17.65 -5.68 -0.21
CA GLN A 90 19.07 -5.51 0.08
C GLN A 90 19.32 -4.69 1.34
N THR A 91 18.47 -3.72 1.65
CA THR A 91 18.71 -2.77 2.72
C THR A 91 17.91 -3.05 3.99
N ALA A 92 16.82 -3.81 3.90
CA ALA A 92 16.01 -4.11 5.08
C ALA A 92 16.80 -5.00 6.04
N PRO A 93 16.76 -4.69 7.35
CA PRO A 93 17.46 -5.50 8.34
C PRO A 93 16.93 -6.93 8.35
N ARG A 94 17.86 -7.90 8.38
CA ARG A 94 17.48 -9.30 8.55
C ARG A 94 17.17 -9.56 10.01
N ARG A 95 16.07 -10.24 10.25
CA ARG A 95 15.79 -10.73 11.59
C ARG A 95 16.52 -12.06 11.77
N THR A 96 17.38 -12.09 12.75
CA THR A 96 17.99 -13.35 13.19
C THR A 96 17.12 -13.92 14.31
N MET A 97 16.72 -15.15 14.14
CA MET A 97 15.99 -15.85 15.19
C MET A 97 16.94 -16.59 16.10
#